data_f1758bbcb95a7bca6a7552ee24640706
#
_entry.id   f1758bbcb95a7bca6a7552ee24640706
#
_cell.length_a   1.000
_cell.length_b   1.000
_cell.length_c   1.000
_cell.angle_alpha   90.00
_cell.angle_beta   90.00
_cell.angle_gamma   90.00
#
_symmetry.space_group_name_H-M   'P 1'
#
loop_
_entity.id
_entity.type
_entity.pdbx_description
1 polymer ?
#
loop_
_entity_poly.entity_id
_entity_poly.type
_entity_poly.pdbx_seq_one_letter_code
_entity_poly.pdbx_strand_id
1 'polypeptide(L)'
;FAALVEASMVRETPSKGTCRHCRTPNAPHQTRRMLASADALPAVLSVNACASTEEQLRFWAAAPRRGARTGRAATWVPRRFALAVRDGLVRAETLDEGAEPAPDAAVYEVRALVVQIQGAQDPPHLCTLVRDPGDAAGAEAWFLFNDFLVRQVDEAEAREFGVPWKIPAVLLFERVDAAARAERAALAELGAALRPDTELLLRDENLAANRDVRFMRHRPLTREELPAPGALVAIDAEFVSLQLEELEVYSDGTRSLIRPSCLALARVSVLRGEGPAEGEPFIDDHIWIQEPVVDYLTQFSGVQPGDLDVKRSRYTVVPRKTAYKKLRMLVDMGCRFIGHGLAKDFRTINIFVPPQQVVDTVTLYHSPVHQRNLSLRFLAWFLLKQDIQSGAVVRAEDDSSKELVEGHDSIQDADAALKLYRRYEIFQRDDRLEDVLEDLYEVGPRVNWRPPVRTDT
;
A
#
# COMPACT_ATOMS: atom_id res chain seq x y z
N PHE A 1 26.16 12.54 16.26
CA PHE A 1 24.86 12.99 15.80
C PHE A 1 24.57 14.45 16.26
N ALA A 2 24.61 14.77 17.55
CA ALA A 2 24.30 16.08 18.07
C ALA A 2 25.10 17.21 17.40
N ALA A 3 26.42 17.07 17.29
CA ALA A 3 27.29 18.04 16.63
C ALA A 3 26.90 18.29 15.15
N LEU A 4 26.44 17.26 14.43
CA LEU A 4 25.98 17.40 13.05
C LEU A 4 24.65 18.16 12.97
N VAL A 5 23.75 17.96 13.92
CA VAL A 5 22.49 18.70 14.02
C VAL A 5 22.79 20.18 14.25
N GLU A 6 23.68 20.52 15.18
CA GLU A 6 24.10 21.91 15.41
C GLU A 6 24.73 22.53 14.16
N ALA A 7 25.66 21.80 13.51
CA ALA A 7 26.33 22.25 12.30
C ALA A 7 25.34 22.50 11.14
N SER A 8 24.25 21.73 11.05
CA SER A 8 23.23 21.90 10.02
C SER A 8 22.44 23.23 10.13
N MET A 9 22.50 23.90 11.29
CA MET A 9 21.89 25.21 11.49
C MET A 9 22.67 26.35 10.84
N VAL A 10 23.89 26.07 10.38
CA VAL A 10 24.74 27.02 9.67
C VAL A 10 24.91 26.55 8.24
N ARG A 11 24.48 27.34 7.28
CA ARG A 11 24.65 27.04 5.86
C ARG A 11 25.60 28.03 5.22
N GLU A 12 26.64 27.54 4.58
CA GLU A 12 27.51 28.32 3.70
C GLU A 12 27.06 28.15 2.25
N THR A 13 26.89 29.27 1.56
CA THR A 13 26.59 29.27 0.14
C THR A 13 27.51 30.24 -0.58
N PRO A 14 28.15 29.86 -1.71
CA PRO A 14 28.90 30.81 -2.51
C PRO A 14 27.94 31.87 -3.07
N SER A 15 28.32 33.14 -2.96
CA SER A 15 27.57 34.22 -3.58
C SER A 15 27.83 34.20 -5.10
N LYS A 16 26.78 34.44 -5.89
CA LYS A 16 26.92 34.58 -7.35
C LYS A 16 27.34 36.00 -7.78
N GLY A 17 27.86 36.81 -6.89
CA GLY A 17 28.22 38.17 -7.14
C GLY A 17 29.37 38.68 -6.26
N THR A 18 29.77 39.95 -6.45
CA THR A 18 30.78 40.58 -5.62
C THR A 18 30.17 41.09 -4.33
N CYS A 19 30.75 40.72 -3.19
CA CYS A 19 30.32 41.22 -1.88
C CYS A 19 30.37 42.74 -1.85
N ARG A 20 29.28 43.38 -1.47
CA ARG A 20 29.20 44.86 -1.40
C ARG A 20 30.10 45.44 -0.30
N HIS A 21 30.41 44.65 0.72
CA HIS A 21 31.18 45.08 1.88
C HIS A 21 32.69 44.88 1.69
N CYS A 22 33.14 43.66 1.35
CA CYS A 22 34.57 43.35 1.16
C CYS A 22 35.01 43.35 -0.31
N ARG A 23 34.11 43.56 -1.26
CA ARG A 23 34.33 43.55 -2.71
C ARG A 23 34.98 42.27 -3.28
N THR A 24 34.95 41.20 -2.52
CA THR A 24 35.45 39.89 -2.97
C THR A 24 34.38 39.22 -3.88
N PRO A 25 34.79 38.78 -5.08
CA PRO A 25 33.90 38.02 -5.97
C PRO A 25 33.61 36.65 -5.37
N ASN A 26 32.40 36.16 -5.50
CA ASN A 26 31.95 34.85 -5.03
C ASN A 26 32.23 34.59 -3.53
N ALA A 27 32.21 35.65 -2.72
CA ALA A 27 32.43 35.51 -1.28
C ALA A 27 31.41 34.54 -0.65
N PRO A 28 31.84 33.63 0.24
CA PRO A 28 30.91 32.73 0.90
C PRO A 28 29.95 33.51 1.82
N HIS A 29 28.68 33.19 1.74
CA HIS A 29 27.68 33.70 2.67
C HIS A 29 27.36 32.61 3.68
N GLN A 30 27.49 32.93 4.97
CA GLN A 30 26.97 32.13 6.05
C GLN A 30 25.56 32.54 6.40
N THR A 31 24.60 31.63 6.30
CA THR A 31 23.26 31.81 6.84
C THR A 31 23.16 30.97 8.09
N ARG A 32 22.86 31.61 9.22
CA ARG A 32 22.63 30.92 10.48
C ARG A 32 21.14 30.97 10.83
N ARG A 33 20.57 29.82 11.13
CA ARG A 33 19.18 29.77 11.66
C ARG A 33 19.22 30.07 13.14
N MET A 34 18.40 31.01 13.56
CA MET A 34 18.19 31.36 14.97
C MET A 34 16.72 31.16 15.33
N LEU A 35 16.47 30.66 16.53
CA LEU A 35 15.15 30.43 17.08
C LEU A 35 14.92 31.33 18.28
N ALA A 36 13.69 31.82 18.46
CA ALA A 36 13.35 32.69 19.60
C ALA A 36 13.30 31.89 20.93
N SER A 37 12.77 30.67 20.88
CA SER A 37 12.65 29.80 22.05
C SER A 37 12.57 28.33 21.62
N ALA A 38 12.62 27.42 22.57
CA ALA A 38 12.41 25.98 22.31
C ALA A 38 10.99 25.66 21.82
N ASP A 39 10.01 26.53 22.03
CA ASP A 39 8.63 26.33 21.54
C ASP A 39 8.55 26.42 20.02
N ALA A 40 9.51 27.10 19.38
CA ALA A 40 9.61 27.16 17.93
C ALA A 40 10.17 25.86 17.30
N LEU A 41 10.61 24.91 18.11
CA LEU A 41 11.08 23.61 17.64
C LEU A 41 9.87 22.74 17.20
N PRO A 42 9.98 22.01 16.06
CA PRO A 42 8.84 21.28 15.51
C PRO A 42 8.45 20.06 16.37
N ALA A 43 7.20 19.64 16.29
CA ALA A 43 6.72 18.40 16.90
C ALA A 43 7.37 17.16 16.28
N VAL A 44 7.68 17.22 14.98
CA VAL A 44 8.43 16.17 14.25
C VAL A 44 9.65 16.80 13.59
N LEU A 45 10.82 16.30 13.93
CA LEU A 45 12.09 16.71 13.34
C LEU A 45 12.53 15.71 12.29
N SER A 46 12.65 16.17 11.05
CA SER A 46 13.18 15.38 9.93
C SER A 46 14.65 15.78 9.68
N VAL A 47 15.53 14.80 9.73
CA VAL A 47 16.96 14.95 9.46
C VAL A 47 17.32 14.20 8.19
N ASN A 48 17.68 14.95 7.13
CA ASN A 48 18.18 14.36 5.90
C ASN A 48 19.68 14.01 6.06
N ALA A 49 20.02 12.74 5.86
CA ALA A 49 21.40 12.25 5.95
C ALA A 49 22.27 12.65 4.75
N CYS A 50 21.65 13.25 3.71
CA CYS A 50 22.34 13.73 2.50
C CYS A 50 23.20 12.67 1.78
N ALA A 51 22.72 11.42 1.74
CA ALA A 51 23.42 10.31 1.09
C ALA A 51 23.18 10.31 -0.43
N SER A 52 23.56 11.38 -1.13
CA SER A 52 23.30 11.57 -2.57
C SER A 52 24.56 11.55 -3.45
N THR A 53 25.74 11.65 -2.86
CA THR A 53 27.01 11.60 -3.58
C THR A 53 27.82 10.36 -3.19
N GLU A 54 28.71 9.91 -4.07
CA GLU A 54 29.57 8.76 -3.80
C GLU A 54 30.46 8.97 -2.55
N GLU A 55 30.90 10.20 -2.31
CA GLU A 55 31.67 10.55 -1.12
C GLU A 55 30.85 10.41 0.15
N GLN A 56 29.59 10.88 0.14
CA GLN A 56 28.67 10.75 1.26
C GLN A 56 28.29 9.29 1.50
N LEU A 57 28.10 8.50 0.45
CA LEU A 57 27.86 7.07 0.56
C LEU A 57 29.04 6.34 1.17
N ARG A 58 30.28 6.68 0.75
CA ARG A 58 31.51 6.14 1.35
C ARG A 58 31.65 6.54 2.82
N PHE A 59 31.30 7.77 3.17
CA PHE A 59 31.30 8.22 4.57
C PHE A 59 30.40 7.34 5.44
N TRP A 60 29.17 7.13 5.01
CA TRP A 60 28.20 6.28 5.73
C TRP A 60 28.63 4.82 5.80
N ALA A 61 29.19 4.27 4.74
CA ALA A 61 29.73 2.91 4.72
C ALA A 61 30.97 2.74 5.61
N ALA A 62 31.72 3.81 5.86
CA ALA A 62 32.95 3.78 6.65
C ALA A 62 32.74 4.12 8.15
N ALA A 63 31.66 4.81 8.48
CA ALA A 63 31.44 5.41 9.80
C ALA A 63 31.44 4.45 11.02
N PRO A 64 31.07 3.18 10.92
CA PRO A 64 30.83 2.32 12.09
C PRO A 64 32.04 1.61 12.66
N ARG A 65 33.13 1.56 11.96
CA ARG A 65 34.32 0.77 12.41
C ARG A 65 35.05 1.35 13.62
N ARG A 66 34.73 2.56 14.07
CA ARG A 66 35.37 3.22 15.22
C ARG A 66 34.82 2.80 16.60
N GLY A 67 33.69 2.12 16.67
CA GLY A 67 33.06 1.68 17.94
C GLY A 67 33.42 0.27 18.42
N ALA A 68 34.23 -0.48 17.66
CA ALA A 68 34.53 -1.90 17.93
C ALA A 68 35.37 -2.17 19.22
N ARG A 69 35.78 -1.14 19.97
CA ARG A 69 36.58 -1.30 21.18
C ARG A 69 35.80 -1.45 22.49
N THR A 70 34.50 -1.29 22.50
CA THR A 70 33.67 -1.32 23.75
C THR A 70 32.63 -2.44 23.81
N GLY A 71 32.61 -3.37 22.85
CA GLY A 71 31.68 -4.53 22.89
C GLY A 71 30.18 -4.19 22.73
N ARG A 72 29.81 -2.91 22.65
CA ARG A 72 28.50 -2.43 22.20
C ARG A 72 28.70 -1.75 20.87
N ALA A 73 27.99 -2.21 19.83
CA ALA A 73 27.89 -1.50 18.58
C ALA A 73 27.36 -0.08 18.89
N ALA A 74 28.22 0.93 18.73
CA ALA A 74 27.81 2.31 18.96
C ALA A 74 26.81 2.66 17.88
N THR A 75 25.53 2.66 18.20
CA THR A 75 24.47 3.10 17.32
C THR A 75 24.66 4.59 17.07
N TRP A 76 25.05 4.94 15.85
CA TRP A 76 25.28 6.33 15.46
C TRP A 76 24.01 7.20 15.57
N VAL A 77 22.85 6.62 15.31
CA VAL A 77 21.56 7.27 15.49
C VAL A 77 21.14 7.13 16.97
N PRO A 78 21.03 8.23 17.72
CA PRO A 78 20.61 8.14 19.12
C PRO A 78 19.15 7.72 19.20
N ARG A 79 18.79 7.03 20.27
CA ARG A 79 17.39 6.77 20.60
C ARG A 79 16.69 8.05 21.02
N ARG A 80 17.37 8.85 21.86
CA ARG A 80 16.90 10.12 22.40
C ARG A 80 17.97 11.19 22.29
N PHE A 81 17.55 12.41 22.07
CA PHE A 81 18.40 13.58 22.18
C PHE A 81 17.59 14.80 22.58
N ALA A 82 18.24 15.81 23.10
CA ALA A 82 17.63 17.06 23.51
C ALA A 82 18.10 18.21 22.61
N LEU A 83 17.19 19.15 22.33
CA LEU A 83 17.48 20.42 21.70
C LEU A 83 17.12 21.56 22.67
N ALA A 84 18.10 22.40 22.98
CA ALA A 84 17.90 23.63 23.73
C ALA A 84 18.18 24.84 22.85
N VAL A 85 17.52 25.96 23.13
CA VAL A 85 17.81 27.26 22.47
C VAL A 85 18.53 28.13 23.46
N ARG A 86 19.79 28.45 23.14
CA ARG A 86 20.66 29.34 23.95
C ARG A 86 21.13 30.51 23.08
N ASP A 87 20.83 31.73 23.49
CA ASP A 87 21.16 32.96 22.74
C ASP A 87 20.70 32.91 21.29
N GLY A 88 19.52 32.33 21.05
CA GLY A 88 18.96 32.13 19.71
C GLY A 88 19.58 30.94 18.92
N LEU A 89 20.59 30.28 19.46
CA LEU A 89 21.25 29.13 18.82
C LEU A 89 20.71 27.81 19.33
N VAL A 90 20.53 26.88 18.40
CA VAL A 90 20.18 25.51 18.75
C VAL A 90 21.41 24.76 19.27
N ARG A 91 21.27 24.15 20.44
CA ARG A 91 22.23 23.24 21.04
C ARG A 91 21.63 21.86 21.12
N ALA A 92 22.40 20.87 20.72
CA ALA A 92 21.96 19.48 20.67
C ALA A 92 22.80 18.63 21.63
N GLU A 93 22.14 17.77 22.39
CA GLU A 93 22.74 16.82 23.31
C GLU A 93 22.15 15.44 23.12
N THR A 94 23.01 14.42 22.94
CA THR A 94 22.57 13.03 22.94
C THR A 94 22.30 12.60 24.36
N LEU A 95 21.12 12.04 24.62
CA LEU A 95 20.72 11.57 25.93
C LEU A 95 20.95 10.05 26.03
N ASP A 96 21.70 9.65 27.08
CA ASP A 96 21.80 8.26 27.46
C ASP A 96 20.48 7.80 28.10
N GLU A 97 20.32 6.47 28.21
CA GLU A 97 19.13 5.86 28.79
C GLU A 97 19.02 6.26 30.27
N GLY A 98 17.90 6.90 30.64
CA GLY A 98 17.67 7.42 32.00
C GLY A 98 18.26 8.82 32.27
N ALA A 99 18.97 9.44 31.32
CA ALA A 99 19.47 10.79 31.49
C ALA A 99 18.32 11.82 31.49
N GLU A 100 18.36 12.75 32.43
CA GLU A 100 17.41 13.87 32.55
C GLU A 100 17.90 15.02 31.64
N PRO A 101 17.08 15.51 30.72
CA PRO A 101 17.42 16.68 29.90
C PRO A 101 17.40 17.97 30.72
N ALA A 102 18.02 19.02 30.21
CA ALA A 102 17.86 20.37 30.79
C ALA A 102 16.37 20.75 30.83
N PRO A 103 15.89 21.47 31.86
CA PRO A 103 14.46 21.76 32.06
C PRO A 103 13.79 22.48 30.91
N ASP A 104 14.56 23.25 30.12
CA ASP A 104 14.13 24.07 29.01
C ASP A 104 14.44 23.44 27.64
N ALA A 105 14.86 22.18 27.62
CA ALA A 105 15.18 21.46 26.38
C ALA A 105 13.97 20.67 25.86
N ALA A 106 13.76 20.72 24.55
CA ALA A 106 12.82 19.84 23.87
C ALA A 106 13.45 18.46 23.64
N VAL A 107 12.80 17.40 24.08
CA VAL A 107 13.28 16.02 23.97
C VAL A 107 12.67 15.37 22.74
N TYR A 108 13.52 14.75 21.96
CA TYR A 108 13.16 14.00 20.77
C TYR A 108 13.51 12.53 20.88
N GLU A 109 12.63 11.68 20.41
CA GLU A 109 12.88 10.23 20.26
C GLU A 109 12.79 9.82 18.80
N VAL A 110 13.65 8.88 18.39
CA VAL A 110 13.60 8.32 17.05
C VAL A 110 12.26 7.61 16.83
N ARG A 111 11.59 7.94 15.72
CA ARG A 111 10.29 7.38 15.38
C ARG A 111 10.34 6.52 14.12
N ALA A 112 11.04 6.97 13.10
CA ALA A 112 11.22 6.22 11.88
C ALA A 112 12.55 6.55 11.21
N LEU A 113 13.03 5.59 10.44
CA LEU A 113 14.29 5.67 9.70
C LEU A 113 14.02 5.23 8.27
N VAL A 114 14.10 6.15 7.33
CA VAL A 114 14.14 5.79 5.90
C VAL A 114 15.56 5.45 5.57
N VAL A 115 15.77 4.27 5.04
CA VAL A 115 17.10 3.72 4.72
C VAL A 115 17.16 3.31 3.26
N GLN A 116 18.31 3.51 2.65
CA GLN A 116 18.61 2.97 1.34
C GLN A 116 19.32 1.64 1.51
N ILE A 117 18.76 0.60 0.93
CA ILE A 117 19.37 -0.73 0.87
C ILE A 117 20.10 -0.86 -0.45
N GLN A 118 21.34 -1.34 -0.40
CA GLN A 118 22.19 -1.54 -1.56
C GLN A 118 22.52 -3.02 -1.67
N GLY A 119 21.99 -3.69 -2.69
CA GLY A 119 22.41 -5.02 -3.08
C GLY A 119 23.70 -4.99 -3.91
N ALA A 120 24.39 -6.12 -4.01
CA ALA A 120 25.59 -6.23 -4.84
C ALA A 120 25.28 -6.16 -6.36
N GLN A 121 24.06 -6.52 -6.75
CA GLN A 121 23.60 -6.61 -8.14
C GLN A 121 22.28 -5.88 -8.39
N ASP A 122 21.57 -5.48 -7.33
CA ASP A 122 20.27 -4.83 -7.43
C ASP A 122 20.39 -3.31 -7.36
N PRO A 123 19.52 -2.55 -8.04
CA PRO A 123 19.48 -1.10 -7.91
C PRO A 123 19.17 -0.69 -6.45
N PRO A 124 19.65 0.47 -6.00
CA PRO A 124 19.36 0.97 -4.67
C PRO A 124 17.86 1.08 -4.42
N HIS A 125 17.41 0.62 -3.25
CA HIS A 125 16.02 0.55 -2.87
C HIS A 125 15.78 1.22 -1.51
N LEU A 126 14.67 1.94 -1.36
CA LEU A 126 14.32 2.60 -0.10
C LEU A 126 13.38 1.74 0.72
N CYS A 127 13.73 1.54 1.99
CA CYS A 127 12.89 0.89 2.99
C CYS A 127 12.68 1.82 4.18
N THR A 128 11.66 1.55 4.97
CA THR A 128 11.40 2.32 6.18
C THR A 128 11.37 1.40 7.40
N LEU A 129 12.06 1.81 8.44
CA LEU A 129 12.01 1.20 9.77
C LEU A 129 11.18 2.10 10.67
N VAL A 130 10.12 1.60 11.26
CA VAL A 130 9.20 2.36 12.11
C VAL A 130 9.18 1.76 13.49
N ARG A 131 9.31 2.63 14.49
CA ARG A 131 9.16 2.26 15.90
C ARG A 131 7.69 2.39 16.30
N ASP A 132 7.11 1.32 16.79
CA ASP A 132 5.86 1.32 17.51
C ASP A 132 6.14 1.43 19.01
N PRO A 133 5.76 2.51 19.68
CA PRO A 133 6.02 2.66 21.12
C PRO A 133 5.19 1.70 21.97
N GLY A 134 4.28 0.91 21.35
CA GLY A 134 3.29 0.11 22.07
C GLY A 134 2.17 0.95 22.68
N ASP A 135 1.16 0.27 23.17
CA ASP A 135 0.14 0.83 24.04
C ASP A 135 0.49 0.58 25.52
N ALA A 136 -0.39 0.97 26.43
CA ALA A 136 -0.19 0.80 27.88
C ALA A 136 0.03 -0.67 28.32
N ALA A 137 -0.22 -1.64 27.47
CA ALA A 137 -0.10 -3.08 27.72
C ALA A 137 0.88 -3.79 26.78
N GLY A 138 1.31 -3.15 25.67
CA GLY A 138 2.16 -3.72 24.63
C GLY A 138 3.63 -3.33 24.78
N ALA A 139 4.53 -4.26 24.46
CA ALA A 139 5.95 -3.98 24.37
C ALA A 139 6.27 -3.13 23.13
N GLU A 140 7.23 -2.21 23.26
CA GLU A 140 7.78 -1.48 22.14
C GLU A 140 8.34 -2.43 21.07
N ALA A 141 8.08 -2.13 19.80
CA ALA A 141 8.51 -2.93 18.68
C ALA A 141 9.01 -2.08 17.52
N TRP A 142 9.92 -2.63 16.74
CA TRP A 142 10.35 -2.04 15.47
C TRP A 142 9.87 -2.89 14.30
N PHE A 143 9.45 -2.24 13.24
CA PHE A 143 8.97 -2.88 12.02
C PHE A 143 9.73 -2.36 10.80
N LEU A 144 10.23 -3.28 9.99
CA LEU A 144 10.74 -2.99 8.64
C LEU A 144 9.60 -3.04 7.66
N PHE A 145 9.45 -1.96 6.88
CA PHE A 145 8.55 -1.87 5.73
C PHE A 145 9.40 -1.84 4.46
N ASN A 146 9.27 -2.87 3.65
CA ASN A 146 9.92 -3.00 2.36
C ASN A 146 8.87 -3.40 1.35
N ASP A 147 8.27 -2.44 0.67
CA ASP A 147 7.09 -2.58 -0.17
C ASP A 147 5.96 -3.33 0.57
N PHE A 148 5.71 -4.59 0.22
CA PHE A 148 4.68 -5.44 0.83
C PHE A 148 5.20 -6.30 1.99
N LEU A 149 6.51 -6.35 2.17
CA LEU A 149 7.11 -7.05 3.30
C LEU A 149 7.05 -6.15 4.54
N VAL A 150 6.30 -6.57 5.54
CA VAL A 150 6.34 -5.98 6.88
C VAL A 150 6.90 -7.05 7.82
N ARG A 151 8.00 -6.74 8.48
CA ARG A 151 8.67 -7.67 9.40
C ARG A 151 9.05 -6.95 10.69
N GLN A 152 8.76 -7.56 11.81
CA GLN A 152 9.29 -7.11 13.09
C GLN A 152 10.81 -7.33 13.13
N VAL A 153 11.54 -6.35 13.64
CA VAL A 153 13.00 -6.36 13.76
C VAL A 153 13.41 -5.89 15.16
N ASP A 154 14.63 -6.21 15.56
CA ASP A 154 15.18 -5.70 16.82
C ASP A 154 15.60 -4.23 16.68
N GLU A 155 15.57 -3.48 17.78
CA GLU A 155 16.03 -2.08 17.81
C GLU A 155 17.47 -1.95 17.35
N ALA A 156 18.35 -2.90 17.70
CA ALA A 156 19.73 -2.94 17.26
C ALA A 156 19.81 -3.05 15.73
N GLU A 157 19.08 -3.98 15.11
CA GLU A 157 18.98 -4.11 13.65
C GLU A 157 18.44 -2.82 13.02
N ALA A 158 17.43 -2.20 13.63
CA ALA A 158 16.83 -0.99 13.11
C ALA A 158 17.80 0.19 13.08
N ARG A 159 18.57 0.41 14.16
CA ARG A 159 19.42 1.60 14.36
C ARG A 159 20.87 1.39 13.99
N GLU A 160 21.28 0.17 13.65
CA GLU A 160 22.65 -0.12 13.21
C GLU A 160 22.85 0.28 11.75
N PHE A 161 23.86 1.10 11.51
CA PHE A 161 24.32 1.54 10.18
C PHE A 161 25.76 1.11 9.89
N GLY A 162 26.24 0.11 10.61
CA GLY A 162 27.59 -0.44 10.50
C GLY A 162 27.83 -1.33 9.30
N VAL A 163 26.82 -1.53 8.48
CA VAL A 163 26.83 -2.46 7.35
C VAL A 163 26.81 -1.71 6.02
N PRO A 164 27.62 -2.11 5.04
CA PRO A 164 27.76 -1.36 3.79
C PRO A 164 26.50 -1.35 2.90
N TRP A 165 25.55 -2.25 3.19
CA TRP A 165 24.33 -2.40 2.42
C TRP A 165 23.16 -1.54 2.93
N LYS A 166 23.29 -0.87 4.09
CA LYS A 166 22.23 -0.08 4.70
C LYS A 166 22.73 1.34 5.01
N ILE A 167 22.15 2.31 4.36
CA ILE A 167 22.54 3.72 4.46
C ILE A 167 21.36 4.55 4.91
N PRO A 168 21.49 5.46 5.90
CA PRO A 168 20.40 6.33 6.29
C PRO A 168 20.11 7.36 5.19
N ALA A 169 18.83 7.54 4.85
CA ALA A 169 18.36 8.58 3.94
C ALA A 169 17.68 9.72 4.72
N VAL A 170 16.65 9.39 5.50
CA VAL A 170 15.93 10.36 6.32
C VAL A 170 15.68 9.76 7.71
N LEU A 171 16.00 10.54 8.74
CA LEU A 171 15.75 10.18 10.13
C LEU A 171 14.62 11.04 10.67
N LEU A 172 13.59 10.42 11.22
CA LEU A 172 12.42 11.07 11.77
C LEU A 172 12.40 10.93 13.28
N PHE A 173 12.37 12.05 13.97
CA PHE A 173 12.31 12.12 15.42
C PHE A 173 11.04 12.82 15.85
N GLU A 174 10.41 12.31 16.87
CA GLU A 174 9.18 12.85 17.45
C GLU A 174 9.49 13.52 18.80
N ARG A 175 8.97 14.70 19.01
CA ARG A 175 9.07 15.41 20.28
C ARG A 175 8.21 14.72 21.33
N VAL A 176 8.79 14.42 22.51
CA VAL A 176 8.15 13.60 23.53
C VAL A 176 7.95 14.30 24.89
N ASP A 177 8.16 15.61 24.92
CA ASP A 177 7.90 16.41 26.13
C ASP A 177 6.39 16.53 26.46
N ALA A 178 6.07 17.17 27.57
CA ALA A 178 4.70 17.30 28.05
C ALA A 178 3.81 18.07 27.07
N ALA A 179 4.35 19.10 26.39
CA ALA A 179 3.60 19.90 25.41
C ALA A 179 3.21 19.07 24.20
N ALA A 180 4.16 18.30 23.65
CA ALA A 180 3.90 17.40 22.52
C ALA A 180 2.92 16.27 22.89
N ARG A 181 2.96 15.77 24.12
CA ARG A 181 1.97 14.79 24.60
C ARG A 181 0.56 15.37 24.65
N ALA A 182 0.40 16.60 25.15
CA ALA A 182 -0.88 17.28 25.18
C ALA A 182 -1.44 17.55 23.76
N GLU A 183 -0.59 17.99 22.83
CA GLU A 183 -0.97 18.18 21.42
C GLU A 183 -1.43 16.87 20.76
N ARG A 184 -0.70 15.76 20.98
CA ARG A 184 -1.11 14.44 20.46
C ARG A 184 -2.43 13.96 21.03
N ALA A 185 -2.66 14.17 22.34
CA ALA A 185 -3.93 13.82 22.97
C ALA A 185 -5.09 14.59 22.32
N ALA A 186 -4.91 15.91 22.10
CA ALA A 186 -5.92 16.74 21.43
C ALA A 186 -6.16 16.30 19.97
N LEU A 187 -5.09 15.93 19.22
CA LEU A 187 -5.22 15.40 17.87
C LEU A 187 -5.90 14.03 17.85
N ALA A 188 -5.63 13.16 18.81
CA ALA A 188 -6.29 11.87 18.94
C ALA A 188 -7.79 12.03 19.25
N GLU A 189 -8.15 12.94 20.14
CA GLU A 189 -9.55 13.30 20.41
C GLU A 189 -10.24 13.84 19.15
N LEU A 190 -9.57 14.74 18.42
CA LEU A 190 -10.08 15.25 17.15
C LEU A 190 -10.25 14.12 16.12
N GLY A 191 -9.27 13.22 16.00
CA GLY A 191 -9.33 12.06 15.12
C GLY A 191 -10.46 11.11 15.47
N ALA A 192 -10.70 10.87 16.77
CA ALA A 192 -11.83 10.06 17.24
C ALA A 192 -13.20 10.74 16.99
N ALA A 193 -13.22 12.08 17.01
CA ALA A 193 -14.42 12.85 16.68
C ALA A 193 -14.68 12.96 15.17
N LEU A 194 -13.65 12.82 14.35
CA LEU A 194 -13.76 12.77 12.89
C LEU A 194 -14.29 11.38 12.50
N ARG A 195 -15.63 11.27 12.36
CA ARG A 195 -16.20 10.09 11.72
C ARG A 195 -15.70 9.99 10.29
N PRO A 196 -15.35 8.78 9.78
CA PRO A 196 -15.06 8.61 8.37
C PRO A 196 -16.18 9.24 7.54
N ASP A 197 -15.82 10.05 6.56
CA ASP A 197 -16.81 10.61 5.63
C ASP A 197 -17.35 9.48 4.75
N THR A 198 -18.37 8.78 5.23
CA THR A 198 -19.03 7.66 4.53
C THR A 198 -19.93 8.12 3.39
N GLU A 199 -20.14 9.42 3.22
CA GLU A 199 -20.99 9.98 2.17
C GLU A 199 -20.58 9.52 0.77
N LEU A 200 -19.29 9.21 0.56
CA LEU A 200 -18.80 8.72 -0.72
C LEU A 200 -19.33 7.33 -1.09
N LEU A 201 -19.68 6.49 -0.10
CA LEU A 201 -20.32 5.19 -0.33
C LEU A 201 -21.82 5.31 -0.57
N LEU A 202 -22.41 6.44 -0.17
CA LEU A 202 -23.85 6.72 -0.31
C LEU A 202 -24.17 7.48 -1.60
N ARG A 203 -23.14 7.96 -2.33
CA ARG A 203 -23.29 8.76 -3.55
C ARG A 203 -22.92 7.98 -4.79
N ASP A 204 -23.66 8.24 -5.84
CA ASP A 204 -23.36 7.78 -7.18
C ASP A 204 -22.44 8.80 -7.86
N GLU A 205 -21.13 8.72 -7.59
CA GLU A 205 -20.10 9.57 -8.21
C GLU A 205 -19.86 9.13 -9.65
N ASN A 206 -19.85 10.08 -10.59
CA ASN A 206 -19.61 9.78 -12.00
C ASN A 206 -19.02 10.97 -12.75
N LEU A 207 -18.02 10.73 -13.58
CA LEU A 207 -17.40 11.70 -14.49
C LEU A 207 -17.86 11.52 -15.95
N ALA A 208 -18.39 10.35 -16.32
CA ALA A 208 -18.74 10.04 -17.70
C ALA A 208 -19.88 10.93 -18.21
N ALA A 209 -19.62 11.65 -19.30
CA ALA A 209 -20.62 12.52 -19.92
C ALA A 209 -21.75 11.75 -20.60
N ASN A 210 -21.45 10.54 -21.10
CA ASN A 210 -22.40 9.69 -21.84
C ASN A 210 -22.82 8.44 -21.07
N ARG A 211 -22.74 8.48 -19.73
CA ARG A 211 -23.18 7.35 -18.92
C ARG A 211 -24.63 6.97 -19.25
N ASP A 212 -24.83 5.68 -19.48
CA ASP A 212 -26.12 5.12 -19.78
C ASP A 212 -26.63 4.28 -18.60
N VAL A 213 -27.81 4.61 -18.07
CA VAL A 213 -28.42 3.91 -16.93
C VAL A 213 -28.58 2.41 -17.18
N ARG A 214 -28.76 1.99 -18.43
CA ARG A 214 -28.87 0.56 -18.80
C ARG A 214 -27.60 -0.24 -18.54
N PHE A 215 -26.44 0.43 -18.44
CA PHE A 215 -25.15 -0.18 -18.11
C PHE A 215 -24.77 0.00 -16.64
N MET A 216 -25.61 0.67 -15.86
CA MET A 216 -25.40 0.84 -14.43
C MET A 216 -25.87 -0.41 -13.70
N ARG A 217 -24.93 -1.18 -13.18
CA ARG A 217 -25.19 -2.46 -12.51
C ARG A 217 -25.09 -2.40 -11.00
N HIS A 218 -24.82 -1.23 -10.43
CA HIS A 218 -24.66 -1.03 -9.01
C HIS A 218 -25.69 -0.04 -8.45
N ARG A 219 -25.97 -0.19 -7.18
CA ARG A 219 -26.77 0.73 -6.39
C ARG A 219 -25.96 1.16 -5.16
N PRO A 220 -25.66 2.46 -4.98
CA PRO A 220 -24.98 2.95 -3.77
C PRO A 220 -25.64 2.43 -2.49
N LEU A 221 -24.89 2.39 -1.39
CA LEU A 221 -25.43 2.03 -0.09
C LEU A 221 -26.41 3.08 0.41
N THR A 222 -27.39 2.67 1.19
CA THR A 222 -28.16 3.58 2.05
C THR A 222 -27.47 3.74 3.41
N ARG A 223 -27.92 4.68 4.23
CA ARG A 223 -27.32 4.88 5.57
C ARG A 223 -27.49 3.65 6.47
N GLU A 224 -28.60 2.92 6.28
CA GLU A 224 -28.93 1.72 7.02
C GLU A 224 -28.10 0.50 6.55
N GLU A 225 -27.60 0.55 5.30
CA GLU A 225 -26.75 -0.49 4.71
C GLU A 225 -25.26 -0.27 4.96
N LEU A 226 -24.86 0.82 5.65
CA LEU A 226 -23.44 1.02 5.94
C LEU A 226 -22.88 -0.16 6.74
N PRO A 227 -21.76 -0.76 6.27
CA PRO A 227 -21.21 -1.94 6.90
C PRO A 227 -20.79 -1.70 8.36
N ALA A 228 -21.14 -2.64 9.23
CA ALA A 228 -20.58 -2.72 10.58
C ALA A 228 -19.20 -3.40 10.55
N PRO A 229 -18.35 -3.25 11.58
CA PRO A 229 -17.10 -3.99 11.69
C PRO A 229 -17.33 -5.51 11.58
N GLY A 230 -16.56 -6.17 10.69
CA GLY A 230 -16.70 -7.59 10.40
C GLY A 230 -17.72 -7.92 9.29
N ALA A 231 -18.50 -6.95 8.79
CA ALA A 231 -19.42 -7.16 7.67
C ALA A 231 -18.68 -7.68 6.43
N LEU A 232 -19.33 -8.60 5.72
CA LEU A 232 -18.78 -9.22 4.53
C LEU A 232 -19.03 -8.36 3.28
N VAL A 233 -18.01 -8.20 2.45
CA VAL A 233 -18.12 -7.62 1.10
C VAL A 233 -17.35 -8.50 0.13
N ALA A 234 -17.89 -8.71 -1.08
CA ALA A 234 -17.16 -9.42 -2.12
C ALA A 234 -16.56 -8.42 -3.11
N ILE A 235 -15.33 -8.65 -3.53
CA ILE A 235 -14.57 -7.73 -4.38
C ILE A 235 -13.85 -8.48 -5.49
N ASP A 236 -13.81 -7.84 -6.65
CA ASP A 236 -12.91 -8.18 -7.73
C ASP A 236 -12.48 -6.92 -8.49
N ALA A 237 -11.31 -6.96 -9.12
CA ALA A 237 -10.72 -5.81 -9.80
C ALA A 237 -10.08 -6.17 -11.12
N GLU A 238 -10.27 -5.30 -12.13
CA GLU A 238 -9.69 -5.44 -13.46
C GLU A 238 -8.59 -4.41 -13.70
N PHE A 239 -7.58 -4.83 -14.46
CA PHE A 239 -6.39 -4.02 -14.68
C PHE A 239 -6.08 -3.90 -16.18
N VAL A 240 -5.45 -2.77 -16.54
CA VAL A 240 -4.89 -2.52 -17.88
C VAL A 240 -3.40 -2.27 -17.76
N SER A 241 -2.66 -2.46 -18.84
CA SER A 241 -1.22 -2.24 -18.87
C SER A 241 -0.89 -0.82 -19.38
N LEU A 242 -0.13 -0.08 -18.57
CA LEU A 242 0.46 1.20 -18.94
C LEU A 242 1.85 1.03 -19.53
N GLN A 243 2.50 -0.11 -19.26
CA GLN A 243 3.81 -0.47 -19.78
C GLN A 243 3.93 -1.98 -19.87
N LEU A 244 4.32 -2.47 -21.03
CA LEU A 244 4.60 -3.89 -21.20
C LEU A 244 5.94 -4.26 -20.56
N GLU A 245 6.05 -5.52 -20.16
CA GLU A 245 7.31 -6.10 -19.72
C GLU A 245 8.32 -6.12 -20.87
N GLU A 246 9.53 -5.65 -20.63
CA GLU A 246 10.63 -5.65 -21.59
C GLU A 246 11.73 -6.58 -21.07
N LEU A 247 12.01 -7.64 -21.81
CA LEU A 247 13.00 -8.64 -21.48
C LEU A 247 14.15 -8.58 -22.47
N GLU A 248 15.38 -8.62 -22.00
CA GLU A 248 16.57 -8.90 -22.78
C GLU A 248 16.83 -10.40 -22.80
N VAL A 249 16.96 -10.97 -23.99
CA VAL A 249 17.28 -12.39 -24.18
C VAL A 249 18.73 -12.50 -24.61
N TYR A 250 19.55 -13.12 -23.79
CA TYR A 250 20.96 -13.36 -24.10
C TYR A 250 21.16 -14.55 -25.02
N SER A 251 22.33 -14.66 -25.65
CA SER A 251 22.66 -15.72 -26.60
C SER A 251 22.65 -17.13 -26.00
N ASP A 252 22.76 -17.25 -24.68
CA ASP A 252 22.65 -18.51 -23.93
C ASP A 252 21.20 -18.88 -23.59
N GLY A 253 20.22 -18.06 -23.99
CA GLY A 253 18.80 -18.25 -23.70
C GLY A 253 18.36 -17.71 -22.34
N THR A 254 19.26 -17.15 -21.54
CA THR A 254 18.90 -16.46 -20.29
C THR A 254 18.12 -15.18 -20.59
N ARG A 255 17.23 -14.81 -19.67
CA ARG A 255 16.41 -13.61 -19.79
C ARG A 255 16.68 -12.67 -18.62
N SER A 256 16.91 -11.41 -18.91
CA SER A 256 17.01 -10.34 -17.93
C SER A 256 15.85 -9.38 -18.10
N LEU A 257 15.24 -8.97 -16.98
CA LEU A 257 14.16 -8.00 -16.97
C LEU A 257 14.75 -6.59 -17.11
N ILE A 258 14.47 -5.92 -18.23
CA ILE A 258 14.86 -4.51 -18.45
C ILE A 258 13.85 -3.59 -17.78
N ARG A 259 12.56 -3.85 -18.02
CA ARG A 259 11.46 -3.07 -17.44
C ARG A 259 10.33 -3.99 -17.01
N PRO A 260 9.84 -3.85 -15.77
CA PRO A 260 8.66 -4.58 -15.34
C PRO A 260 7.41 -4.06 -16.04
N SER A 261 6.39 -4.91 -16.17
CA SER A 261 5.06 -4.46 -16.56
C SER A 261 4.51 -3.49 -15.50
N CYS A 262 3.78 -2.46 -15.95
CA CYS A 262 3.09 -1.53 -15.07
C CYS A 262 1.58 -1.65 -15.31
N LEU A 263 0.87 -2.17 -14.30
CA LEU A 263 -0.58 -2.31 -14.34
C LEU A 263 -1.25 -1.13 -13.62
N ALA A 264 -2.40 -0.71 -14.14
CA ALA A 264 -3.26 0.27 -13.50
C ALA A 264 -4.65 -0.31 -13.27
N LEU A 265 -5.27 0.06 -12.14
CA LEU A 265 -6.66 -0.28 -11.87
C LEU A 265 -7.55 0.33 -12.94
N ALA A 266 -8.33 -0.50 -13.61
CA ALA A 266 -9.25 -0.11 -14.67
C ALA A 266 -10.73 -0.20 -14.27
N ARG A 267 -11.09 -1.23 -13.49
CA ARG A 267 -12.43 -1.40 -12.95
C ARG A 267 -12.34 -2.07 -11.58
N VAL A 268 -13.25 -1.69 -10.68
CA VAL A 268 -13.41 -2.37 -9.39
C VAL A 268 -14.89 -2.52 -9.08
N SER A 269 -15.28 -3.74 -8.70
CA SER A 269 -16.64 -4.05 -8.28
C SER A 269 -16.66 -4.55 -6.84
N VAL A 270 -17.59 -4.04 -6.04
CA VAL A 270 -17.81 -4.50 -4.66
C VAL A 270 -19.28 -4.79 -4.47
N LEU A 271 -19.55 -6.02 -3.99
CA LEU A 271 -20.87 -6.54 -3.77
C LEU A 271 -21.17 -6.64 -2.27
N ARG A 272 -22.44 -6.50 -1.92
CA ARG A 272 -22.92 -6.81 -0.57
C ARG A 272 -22.66 -8.28 -0.27
N GLY A 273 -21.95 -8.57 0.80
CA GLY A 273 -21.59 -9.95 1.15
C GLY A 273 -22.63 -10.63 2.05
N GLU A 274 -23.65 -9.91 2.50
CA GLU A 274 -24.66 -10.42 3.43
C GLU A 274 -25.96 -9.60 3.39
N GLY A 275 -27.00 -10.12 4.04
CA GLY A 275 -28.30 -9.46 4.15
C GLY A 275 -29.24 -9.73 2.98
N PRO A 276 -30.38 -9.01 2.91
CA PRO A 276 -31.40 -9.25 1.87
C PRO A 276 -30.94 -8.93 0.44
N ALA A 277 -29.92 -8.07 0.31
CA ALA A 277 -29.33 -7.66 -0.95
C ALA A 277 -27.96 -8.33 -1.20
N GLU A 278 -27.69 -9.49 -0.59
CA GLU A 278 -26.46 -10.25 -0.81
C GLU A 278 -26.24 -10.51 -2.32
N GLY A 279 -25.03 -10.25 -2.80
CA GLY A 279 -24.65 -10.36 -4.21
C GLY A 279 -24.95 -9.12 -5.05
N GLU A 280 -25.71 -8.13 -4.56
CA GLU A 280 -25.95 -6.89 -5.29
C GLU A 280 -24.71 -5.96 -5.23
N PRO A 281 -24.21 -5.46 -6.37
CA PRO A 281 -23.12 -4.50 -6.39
C PRO A 281 -23.54 -3.16 -5.78
N PHE A 282 -22.65 -2.56 -4.97
CA PHE A 282 -22.78 -1.18 -4.52
C PHE A 282 -21.64 -0.28 -4.99
N ILE A 283 -20.60 -0.88 -5.51
CA ILE A 283 -19.55 -0.22 -6.29
C ILE A 283 -19.37 -1.02 -7.59
N ASP A 284 -19.36 -0.31 -8.72
CA ASP A 284 -18.93 -0.80 -10.04
C ASP A 284 -18.35 0.38 -10.79
N ASP A 285 -17.11 0.71 -10.42
CA ASP A 285 -16.43 1.92 -10.88
C ASP A 285 -15.40 1.57 -11.96
N HIS A 286 -15.55 2.16 -13.16
CA HIS A 286 -14.48 2.25 -14.14
C HIS A 286 -13.57 3.43 -13.79
N ILE A 287 -12.28 3.27 -13.99
CA ILE A 287 -11.29 4.23 -13.49
C ILE A 287 -10.79 5.11 -14.62
N TRP A 288 -10.95 6.42 -14.45
CA TRP A 288 -10.32 7.36 -15.36
C TRP A 288 -8.80 7.32 -15.23
N ILE A 289 -8.14 6.93 -16.32
CA ILE A 289 -6.69 6.84 -16.43
C ILE A 289 -6.22 7.98 -17.36
N GLN A 290 -5.27 8.80 -16.87
CA GLN A 290 -4.72 9.93 -17.63
C GLN A 290 -3.56 9.50 -18.52
N GLU A 291 -2.83 8.48 -18.10
CA GLU A 291 -1.69 7.93 -18.82
C GLU A 291 -2.17 7.13 -20.03
N PRO A 292 -1.42 7.09 -21.13
CA PRO A 292 -1.76 6.23 -22.26
C PRO A 292 -1.80 4.75 -21.86
N VAL A 293 -2.94 4.10 -22.13
CA VAL A 293 -3.07 2.65 -21.95
C VAL A 293 -2.40 1.97 -23.14
N VAL A 294 -1.39 1.14 -22.86
CA VAL A 294 -0.64 0.40 -23.89
C VAL A 294 -1.38 -0.87 -24.30
N ASP A 295 -1.98 -1.58 -23.32
CA ASP A 295 -2.79 -2.76 -23.56
C ASP A 295 -3.96 -2.80 -22.58
N TYR A 296 -5.18 -2.95 -23.09
CA TYR A 296 -6.38 -3.06 -22.30
C TYR A 296 -6.54 -4.43 -21.65
N LEU A 297 -5.75 -5.42 -22.06
CA LEU A 297 -5.83 -6.80 -21.62
C LEU A 297 -7.27 -7.35 -21.71
N THR A 298 -8.01 -6.93 -22.71
CA THR A 298 -9.48 -7.11 -22.84
C THR A 298 -9.90 -8.57 -22.66
N GLN A 299 -9.10 -9.52 -23.14
CA GLN A 299 -9.37 -10.95 -22.96
C GLN A 299 -9.45 -11.36 -21.48
N PHE A 300 -8.77 -10.64 -20.59
CA PHE A 300 -8.77 -10.88 -19.15
C PHE A 300 -9.62 -9.86 -18.40
N SER A 301 -9.48 -8.58 -18.71
CA SER A 301 -10.14 -7.50 -17.98
C SER A 301 -11.57 -7.23 -18.42
N GLY A 302 -11.97 -7.68 -19.62
CA GLY A 302 -13.23 -7.29 -20.24
C GLY A 302 -13.35 -5.78 -20.56
N VAL A 303 -12.35 -4.98 -20.23
CA VAL A 303 -12.33 -3.53 -20.48
C VAL A 303 -11.92 -3.25 -21.92
N GLN A 304 -12.64 -2.34 -22.59
CA GLN A 304 -12.40 -1.98 -23.98
C GLN A 304 -11.91 -0.53 -24.14
N PRO A 305 -11.25 -0.21 -25.26
CA PRO A 305 -10.92 1.16 -25.59
C PRO A 305 -12.17 2.07 -25.61
N GLY A 306 -12.18 3.09 -24.73
CA GLY A 306 -13.30 4.00 -24.56
C GLY A 306 -14.08 3.81 -23.25
N ASP A 307 -14.03 2.65 -22.62
CA ASP A 307 -14.72 2.40 -21.34
C ASP A 307 -14.20 3.27 -20.20
N LEU A 308 -12.93 3.65 -20.25
CA LEU A 308 -12.26 4.49 -19.25
C LEU A 308 -12.24 5.99 -19.62
N ASP A 309 -12.81 6.35 -20.78
CA ASP A 309 -12.80 7.72 -21.29
C ASP A 309 -14.04 8.49 -20.80
N VAL A 310 -13.82 9.63 -20.14
CA VAL A 310 -14.89 10.47 -19.58
C VAL A 310 -15.90 10.94 -20.64
N LYS A 311 -15.49 11.06 -21.90
CA LYS A 311 -16.37 11.55 -22.98
C LYS A 311 -17.11 10.43 -23.73
N ARG A 312 -16.59 9.21 -23.71
CA ARG A 312 -17.09 8.09 -24.54
C ARG A 312 -17.74 7.00 -23.73
N SER A 313 -17.35 6.84 -22.48
CA SER A 313 -17.82 5.75 -21.64
C SER A 313 -19.32 5.81 -21.39
N ARG A 314 -19.95 4.65 -21.48
CA ARG A 314 -21.36 4.43 -21.07
C ARG A 314 -21.48 3.98 -19.62
N TYR A 315 -20.35 3.68 -18.96
CA TYR A 315 -20.26 3.19 -17.60
C TYR A 315 -20.09 4.32 -16.58
N THR A 316 -20.15 3.98 -15.31
CA THR A 316 -19.76 4.89 -14.23
C THR A 316 -18.24 5.01 -14.23
N VAL A 317 -17.73 6.19 -14.50
CA VAL A 317 -16.28 6.49 -14.51
C VAL A 317 -15.96 7.41 -13.36
N VAL A 318 -14.97 7.03 -12.56
CA VAL A 318 -14.52 7.83 -11.41
C VAL A 318 -13.00 8.06 -11.44
N PRO A 319 -12.50 9.11 -10.77
CA PRO A 319 -11.06 9.25 -10.55
C PRO A 319 -10.52 8.07 -9.73
N ARG A 320 -9.29 7.63 -10.01
CA ARG A 320 -8.60 6.61 -9.21
C ARG A 320 -8.63 6.91 -7.69
N LYS A 321 -8.47 8.20 -7.34
CA LYS A 321 -8.53 8.65 -5.94
C LYS A 321 -9.90 8.37 -5.29
N THR A 322 -10.99 8.49 -6.03
CA THR A 322 -12.35 8.22 -5.54
C THR A 322 -12.53 6.73 -5.25
N ALA A 323 -12.19 5.86 -6.21
CA ALA A 323 -12.25 4.41 -6.01
C ALA A 323 -11.37 3.96 -4.83
N TYR A 324 -10.13 4.44 -4.76
CA TYR A 324 -9.23 4.17 -3.64
C TYR A 324 -9.83 4.59 -2.29
N LYS A 325 -10.45 5.78 -2.21
CA LYS A 325 -11.10 6.24 -0.97
C LYS A 325 -12.28 5.36 -0.57
N LYS A 326 -13.13 4.93 -1.52
CA LYS A 326 -14.23 4.01 -1.25
C LYS A 326 -13.71 2.70 -0.65
N LEU A 327 -12.68 2.11 -1.26
CA LEU A 327 -12.06 0.87 -0.74
C LEU A 327 -11.43 1.08 0.64
N ARG A 328 -10.70 2.19 0.82
CA ARG A 328 -10.09 2.52 2.11
C ARG A 328 -11.13 2.70 3.22
N MET A 329 -12.27 3.32 2.92
CA MET A 329 -13.38 3.43 3.87
C MET A 329 -13.88 2.06 4.32
N LEU A 330 -14.06 1.11 3.40
CA LEU A 330 -14.48 -0.25 3.74
C LEU A 330 -13.44 -0.96 4.63
N VAL A 331 -12.15 -0.75 4.37
CA VAL A 331 -11.08 -1.26 5.24
C VAL A 331 -11.16 -0.63 6.63
N ASP A 332 -11.29 0.70 6.70
CA ASP A 332 -11.37 1.45 7.98
C ASP A 332 -12.64 1.14 8.77
N MET A 333 -13.74 0.79 8.10
CA MET A 333 -14.97 0.30 8.71
C MET A 333 -14.84 -1.14 9.22
N GLY A 334 -13.72 -1.82 8.96
CA GLY A 334 -13.47 -3.18 9.42
C GLY A 334 -14.17 -4.25 8.58
N CYS A 335 -14.53 -3.98 7.32
CA CYS A 335 -15.14 -4.97 6.44
C CYS A 335 -14.19 -6.15 6.18
N ARG A 336 -14.75 -7.33 5.98
CA ARG A 336 -14.03 -8.52 5.54
C ARG A 336 -14.25 -8.69 4.03
N PHE A 337 -13.16 -8.72 3.28
CA PHE A 337 -13.16 -8.80 1.83
C PHE A 337 -13.07 -10.25 1.37
N ILE A 338 -14.09 -10.70 0.64
CA ILE A 338 -14.12 -12.01 -0.03
C ILE A 338 -13.73 -11.81 -1.48
N GLY A 339 -12.82 -12.66 -2.01
CA GLY A 339 -12.44 -12.65 -3.42
C GLY A 339 -11.56 -13.85 -3.78
N HIS A 340 -10.88 -13.76 -4.92
CA HIS A 340 -10.06 -14.86 -5.44
C HIS A 340 -8.68 -14.34 -5.89
N GLY A 341 -7.64 -14.59 -5.12
CA GLY A 341 -6.28 -14.12 -5.40
C GLY A 341 -6.03 -12.65 -4.99
N LEU A 342 -6.77 -12.15 -3.99
CA LEU A 342 -6.81 -10.76 -3.52
C LEU A 342 -5.46 -10.13 -3.22
N ALA A 343 -4.45 -10.93 -2.88
CA ALA A 343 -3.11 -10.40 -2.58
C ALA A 343 -2.49 -9.66 -3.77
N LYS A 344 -2.79 -10.09 -5.02
CA LYS A 344 -2.32 -9.41 -6.24
C LYS A 344 -3.09 -8.11 -6.47
N ASP A 345 -4.40 -8.14 -6.27
CA ASP A 345 -5.27 -6.98 -6.50
C ASP A 345 -4.94 -5.86 -5.52
N PHE A 346 -4.88 -6.15 -4.23
CA PHE A 346 -4.51 -5.17 -3.21
C PHE A 346 -3.11 -4.60 -3.42
N ARG A 347 -2.16 -5.44 -3.91
CA ARG A 347 -0.83 -4.98 -4.30
C ARG A 347 -0.89 -3.98 -5.44
N THR A 348 -1.61 -4.32 -6.53
CA THR A 348 -1.68 -3.47 -7.73
C THR A 348 -2.45 -2.17 -7.45
N ILE A 349 -3.49 -2.23 -6.62
CA ILE A 349 -4.23 -1.04 -6.13
C ILE A 349 -3.36 -0.21 -5.19
N ASN A 350 -2.33 -0.81 -4.58
CA ASN A 350 -1.49 -0.23 -3.53
C ASN A 350 -2.29 0.12 -2.26
N ILE A 351 -3.14 -0.82 -1.83
CA ILE A 351 -3.93 -0.69 -0.60
C ILE A 351 -3.56 -1.77 0.39
N PHE A 352 -3.30 -1.38 1.62
CA PHE A 352 -3.09 -2.33 2.71
C PHE A 352 -4.43 -2.72 3.33
N VAL A 353 -4.73 -4.01 3.32
CA VAL A 353 -5.87 -4.63 3.99
C VAL A 353 -5.32 -5.58 5.05
N PRO A 354 -5.69 -5.41 6.33
CA PRO A 354 -5.25 -6.31 7.40
C PRO A 354 -5.59 -7.78 7.09
N PRO A 355 -4.69 -8.75 7.35
CA PRO A 355 -4.91 -10.15 7.01
C PRO A 355 -6.22 -10.75 7.56
N GLN A 356 -6.64 -10.31 8.74
CA GLN A 356 -7.91 -10.74 9.37
C GLN A 356 -9.17 -10.25 8.64
N GLN A 357 -9.02 -9.25 7.77
CA GLN A 357 -10.09 -8.73 6.91
C GLN A 357 -10.10 -9.38 5.52
N VAL A 358 -9.19 -10.32 5.23
CA VAL A 358 -9.09 -10.97 3.92
C VAL A 358 -9.61 -12.39 3.99
N VAL A 359 -10.55 -12.73 3.11
CA VAL A 359 -11.10 -14.07 2.89
C VAL A 359 -10.84 -14.45 1.43
N ASP A 360 -9.73 -15.14 1.19
CA ASP A 360 -9.29 -15.49 -0.18
C ASP A 360 -9.67 -16.92 -0.51
N THR A 361 -10.53 -17.10 -1.51
CA THR A 361 -11.01 -18.43 -1.94
C THR A 361 -9.88 -19.29 -2.54
N VAL A 362 -8.78 -18.71 -3.01
CA VAL A 362 -7.57 -19.47 -3.38
C VAL A 362 -7.03 -20.23 -2.16
N THR A 363 -6.98 -19.55 -1.01
CA THR A 363 -6.47 -20.16 0.23
C THR A 363 -7.47 -21.13 0.83
N LEU A 364 -8.78 -20.83 0.78
CA LEU A 364 -9.83 -21.69 1.33
C LEU A 364 -9.91 -23.05 0.65
N TYR A 365 -9.67 -23.10 -0.67
CA TYR A 365 -9.72 -24.33 -1.48
C TYR A 365 -8.33 -24.85 -1.86
N HIS A 366 -7.31 -24.49 -1.10
CA HIS A 366 -5.95 -24.96 -1.31
C HIS A 366 -5.69 -26.25 -0.51
N SER A 367 -5.12 -27.26 -1.18
CA SER A 367 -4.63 -28.47 -0.51
C SER A 367 -3.10 -28.41 -0.36
N PRO A 368 -2.57 -28.48 0.87
CA PRO A 368 -1.12 -28.50 1.10
C PRO A 368 -0.41 -29.70 0.46
N VAL A 369 -1.15 -30.81 0.27
CA VAL A 369 -0.61 -32.05 -0.33
C VAL A 369 -0.33 -31.87 -1.82
N HIS A 370 -1.25 -31.18 -2.53
CA HIS A 370 -1.17 -31.03 -3.98
C HIS A 370 -0.45 -29.76 -4.43
N GLN A 371 -0.23 -28.79 -3.54
CA GLN A 371 0.52 -27.55 -3.75
C GLN A 371 0.13 -26.75 -5.00
N ARG A 372 -1.11 -26.93 -5.51
CA ARG A 372 -1.63 -26.24 -6.68
C ARG A 372 -2.76 -25.31 -6.31
N ASN A 373 -2.68 -24.04 -6.73
CA ASN A 373 -3.80 -23.12 -6.64
C ASN A 373 -4.84 -23.42 -7.72
N LEU A 374 -6.10 -23.43 -7.34
CA LEU A 374 -7.23 -23.66 -8.24
C LEU A 374 -7.74 -22.32 -8.77
N SER A 375 -8.08 -22.26 -10.07
CA SER A 375 -8.64 -21.04 -10.66
C SER A 375 -10.11 -20.84 -10.26
N LEU A 376 -10.55 -19.59 -10.21
CA LEU A 376 -11.95 -19.24 -9.93
C LEU A 376 -12.91 -19.95 -10.89
N ARG A 377 -12.59 -19.93 -12.18
CA ARG A 377 -13.37 -20.59 -13.22
C ARG A 377 -13.55 -22.07 -12.98
N PHE A 378 -12.48 -22.79 -12.60
CA PHE A 378 -12.55 -24.22 -12.29
C PHE A 378 -13.42 -24.49 -11.05
N LEU A 379 -13.23 -23.71 -9.97
CA LEU A 379 -14.02 -23.81 -8.75
C LEU A 379 -15.50 -23.52 -9.01
N ALA A 380 -15.82 -22.46 -9.74
CA ALA A 380 -17.18 -22.09 -10.09
C ALA A 380 -17.85 -23.18 -10.93
N TRP A 381 -17.17 -23.73 -11.93
CA TRP A 381 -17.67 -24.85 -12.71
C TRP A 381 -17.93 -26.10 -11.87
N PHE A 382 -16.97 -26.48 -11.03
CA PHE A 382 -17.08 -27.73 -10.28
C PHE A 382 -18.09 -27.65 -9.13
N LEU A 383 -18.02 -26.59 -8.32
CA LEU A 383 -18.82 -26.45 -7.08
C LEU A 383 -20.14 -25.73 -7.28
N LEU A 384 -20.18 -24.73 -8.15
CA LEU A 384 -21.39 -23.91 -8.38
C LEU A 384 -22.14 -24.33 -9.64
N LYS A 385 -21.55 -25.16 -10.51
CA LYS A 385 -22.09 -25.52 -11.84
C LYS A 385 -22.31 -24.30 -12.74
N GLN A 386 -21.48 -23.27 -12.54
CA GLN A 386 -21.51 -22.02 -13.29
C GLN A 386 -20.32 -21.96 -14.25
N ASP A 387 -20.56 -21.51 -15.48
CA ASP A 387 -19.50 -21.19 -16.44
C ASP A 387 -19.30 -19.67 -16.42
N ILE A 388 -18.21 -19.26 -15.85
CA ILE A 388 -17.77 -17.86 -15.76
C ILE A 388 -16.55 -17.65 -16.66
N GLN A 389 -16.22 -16.39 -16.98
CA GLN A 389 -15.05 -16.06 -17.80
C GLN A 389 -15.06 -16.78 -19.15
N SER A 390 -16.25 -17.02 -19.70
CA SER A 390 -16.44 -17.76 -20.96
C SER A 390 -16.50 -16.89 -22.22
N GLY A 391 -16.30 -15.58 -22.07
CA GLY A 391 -16.33 -14.63 -23.20
C GLY A 391 -17.73 -14.25 -23.69
N ALA A 392 -18.80 -14.75 -23.05
CA ALA A 392 -20.16 -14.45 -23.40
C ALA A 392 -20.89 -13.71 -22.26
N VAL A 393 -20.72 -12.40 -22.16
CA VAL A 393 -21.60 -11.60 -21.30
C VAL A 393 -22.79 -11.14 -22.14
N VAL A 394 -23.94 -11.80 -21.93
CA VAL A 394 -25.21 -11.33 -22.50
C VAL A 394 -25.65 -10.08 -21.75
N ARG A 395 -25.62 -8.95 -22.40
CA ARG A 395 -26.09 -7.67 -21.86
C ARG A 395 -27.51 -7.39 -22.34
N ALA A 396 -28.37 -7.02 -21.38
CA ALA A 396 -29.74 -6.50 -21.51
C ALA A 396 -30.71 -7.34 -22.34
N GLU A 397 -31.80 -7.76 -21.71
CA GLU A 397 -32.86 -8.63 -22.28
C GLU A 397 -33.63 -7.99 -23.44
N ASP A 398 -33.42 -6.73 -23.82
CA ASP A 398 -34.31 -5.98 -24.72
C ASP A 398 -33.64 -5.26 -25.90
N ASP A 399 -32.34 -5.51 -26.18
CA ASP A 399 -31.68 -4.89 -27.33
C ASP A 399 -31.21 -5.96 -28.34
N SER A 400 -31.68 -5.82 -29.58
CA SER A 400 -31.36 -6.68 -30.73
C SER A 400 -29.87 -6.65 -31.15
N SER A 401 -29.02 -5.89 -30.46
CA SER A 401 -27.57 -5.85 -30.58
C SER A 401 -26.91 -6.62 -29.43
N LYS A 402 -26.70 -7.92 -29.59
CA LYS A 402 -25.85 -8.73 -28.74
C LYS A 402 -24.40 -8.30 -28.96
N GLU A 403 -23.89 -7.40 -28.16
CA GLU A 403 -22.45 -7.12 -28.12
C GLU A 403 -21.79 -8.20 -27.25
N LEU A 404 -21.11 -9.15 -27.89
CA LEU A 404 -20.23 -10.11 -27.24
C LEU A 404 -19.03 -9.34 -26.68
N VAL A 405 -18.99 -9.14 -25.37
CA VAL A 405 -17.80 -8.65 -24.68
C VAL A 405 -16.96 -9.86 -24.28
N GLU A 406 -15.85 -10.05 -24.97
CA GLU A 406 -14.83 -11.01 -24.56
C GLU A 406 -14.15 -10.49 -23.30
N GLY A 407 -13.91 -11.36 -22.31
CA GLY A 407 -13.16 -11.06 -21.10
C GLY A 407 -13.92 -11.39 -19.80
N HIS A 408 -13.25 -11.09 -18.68
CA HIS A 408 -13.84 -11.29 -17.36
C HIS A 408 -14.83 -10.17 -17.01
N ASP A 409 -15.71 -10.44 -16.07
CA ASP A 409 -16.62 -9.44 -15.50
C ASP A 409 -16.46 -9.45 -13.98
N SER A 410 -15.85 -8.38 -13.44
CA SER A 410 -15.54 -8.27 -12.02
C SER A 410 -16.76 -8.44 -11.09
N ILE A 411 -17.99 -8.11 -11.53
CA ILE A 411 -19.19 -8.40 -10.76
C ILE A 411 -19.46 -9.92 -10.71
N GLN A 412 -19.32 -10.60 -11.85
CA GLN A 412 -19.52 -12.04 -11.93
C GLN A 412 -18.44 -12.80 -11.13
N ASP A 413 -17.21 -12.35 -11.20
CA ASP A 413 -16.10 -12.97 -10.49
C ASP A 413 -16.19 -12.76 -8.97
N ALA A 414 -16.57 -11.57 -8.52
CA ALA A 414 -16.84 -11.30 -7.10
C ALA A 414 -18.04 -12.11 -6.58
N ASP A 415 -19.13 -12.23 -7.35
CA ASP A 415 -20.31 -13.03 -6.98
C ASP A 415 -19.95 -14.54 -6.90
N ALA A 416 -19.15 -15.02 -7.85
CA ALA A 416 -18.68 -16.40 -7.81
C ALA A 416 -17.81 -16.68 -6.56
N ALA A 417 -16.92 -15.75 -6.22
CA ALA A 417 -16.10 -15.86 -5.01
C ALA A 417 -16.97 -15.84 -3.73
N LEU A 418 -17.99 -15.01 -3.67
CA LEU A 418 -18.96 -14.95 -2.55
C LEU A 418 -19.69 -16.29 -2.41
N LYS A 419 -20.22 -16.82 -3.49
CA LYS A 419 -20.93 -18.10 -3.50
C LYS A 419 -20.01 -19.28 -3.12
N LEU A 420 -18.76 -19.25 -3.56
CA LEU A 420 -17.76 -20.23 -3.14
C LEU A 420 -17.49 -20.12 -1.63
N TYR A 421 -17.38 -18.93 -1.09
CA TYR A 421 -17.23 -18.75 0.36
C TYR A 421 -18.44 -19.33 1.12
N ARG A 422 -19.66 -19.07 0.66
CA ARG A 422 -20.86 -19.69 1.26
C ARG A 422 -20.87 -21.22 1.19
N ARG A 423 -20.40 -21.78 0.09
CA ARG A 423 -20.21 -23.24 -0.02
C ARG A 423 -19.17 -23.77 0.95
N TYR A 424 -18.06 -23.04 1.09
CA TYR A 424 -17.02 -23.40 2.04
C TYR A 424 -17.54 -23.44 3.47
N GLU A 425 -18.33 -22.45 3.91
CA GLU A 425 -18.97 -22.45 5.23
C GLU A 425 -19.86 -23.68 5.45
N ILE A 426 -20.59 -24.09 4.42
CA ILE A 426 -21.44 -25.29 4.47
C ILE A 426 -20.55 -26.55 4.60
N PHE A 427 -19.51 -26.68 3.77
CA PHE A 427 -18.63 -27.85 3.81
C PHE A 427 -17.89 -27.97 5.14
N GLN A 428 -17.46 -26.87 5.73
CA GLN A 428 -16.85 -26.86 7.06
C GLN A 428 -17.84 -27.30 8.15
N ARG A 429 -19.05 -26.73 8.13
CA ARG A 429 -20.09 -27.09 9.10
C ARG A 429 -20.48 -28.55 9.03
N ASP A 430 -20.56 -29.12 7.83
CA ASP A 430 -20.98 -30.48 7.58
C ASP A 430 -19.81 -31.49 7.61
N ASP A 431 -18.59 -31.05 8.01
CA ASP A 431 -17.35 -31.84 8.09
C ASP A 431 -16.98 -32.57 6.78
N ARG A 432 -17.21 -31.92 5.65
CA ARG A 432 -17.03 -32.48 4.29
C ARG A 432 -15.95 -31.79 3.47
N LEU A 433 -15.24 -30.84 4.07
CA LEU A 433 -14.29 -30.01 3.32
C LEU A 433 -13.13 -30.84 2.73
N GLU A 434 -12.60 -31.80 3.51
CA GLU A 434 -11.49 -32.67 3.07
C GLU A 434 -11.92 -33.52 1.87
N ASP A 435 -13.10 -34.17 1.92
CA ASP A 435 -13.64 -34.95 0.81
C ASP A 435 -13.79 -34.08 -0.46
N VAL A 436 -14.31 -32.85 -0.31
CA VAL A 436 -14.50 -31.94 -1.45
C VAL A 436 -13.15 -31.49 -2.03
N LEU A 437 -12.12 -31.27 -1.20
CA LEU A 437 -10.79 -30.96 -1.69
C LEU A 437 -10.19 -32.18 -2.44
N GLU A 438 -10.34 -33.39 -1.94
CA GLU A 438 -9.89 -34.58 -2.65
C GLU A 438 -10.57 -34.73 -4.00
N ASP A 439 -11.90 -34.57 -4.07
CA ASP A 439 -12.67 -34.63 -5.32
C ASP A 439 -12.18 -33.56 -6.34
N LEU A 440 -11.90 -32.31 -5.88
CA LEU A 440 -11.40 -31.27 -6.75
C LEU A 440 -10.04 -31.61 -7.36
N TYR A 441 -9.13 -32.17 -6.55
CA TYR A 441 -7.79 -32.53 -7.02
C TYR A 441 -7.74 -33.89 -7.77
N GLU A 442 -8.74 -34.75 -7.62
CA GLU A 442 -8.91 -35.95 -8.43
C GLU A 442 -9.48 -35.63 -9.83
N VAL A 443 -10.49 -34.73 -9.90
CA VAL A 443 -11.13 -34.36 -11.16
C VAL A 443 -10.28 -33.38 -11.97
N GLY A 444 -9.59 -32.48 -11.31
CA GLY A 444 -8.81 -31.39 -11.96
C GLY A 444 -7.87 -31.88 -13.06
N PRO A 445 -6.99 -32.89 -12.83
CA PRO A 445 -6.10 -33.43 -13.85
C PRO A 445 -6.83 -34.05 -15.02
N ARG A 446 -7.98 -34.70 -14.81
CA ARG A 446 -8.79 -35.37 -15.85
C ARG A 446 -9.35 -34.37 -16.87
N VAL A 447 -9.61 -33.13 -16.43
CA VAL A 447 -10.13 -32.04 -17.28
C VAL A 447 -9.08 -30.96 -17.58
N ASN A 448 -7.79 -31.25 -17.34
CA ASN A 448 -6.70 -30.27 -17.46
C ASN A 448 -6.97 -28.94 -16.72
N TRP A 449 -7.66 -29.00 -15.58
CA TRP A 449 -8.01 -27.87 -14.74
C TRP A 449 -8.85 -26.79 -15.45
N ARG A 450 -9.56 -27.18 -16.51
CA ARG A 450 -10.44 -26.30 -17.30
C ARG A 450 -11.83 -26.93 -17.40
N PRO A 451 -12.89 -26.10 -17.29
CA PRO A 451 -14.23 -26.59 -17.60
C PRO A 451 -14.27 -27.21 -19.00
N PRO A 452 -14.95 -28.36 -19.20
CA PRO A 452 -15.16 -28.89 -20.54
C PRO A 452 -15.93 -27.89 -21.39
N VAL A 453 -15.50 -27.69 -22.62
CA VAL A 453 -16.23 -26.85 -23.58
C VAL A 453 -17.60 -27.50 -23.80
N ARG A 454 -18.68 -26.74 -23.52
CA ARG A 454 -20.04 -27.19 -23.91
C ARG A 454 -20.08 -27.28 -25.42
N THR A 455 -20.06 -28.48 -25.96
CA THR A 455 -20.51 -28.70 -27.32
C THR A 455 -22.04 -28.71 -27.27
N ASP A 456 -22.64 -27.54 -27.61
CA ASP A 456 -24.08 -27.45 -27.83
C ASP A 456 -24.38 -28.41 -29.00
N THR A 457 -24.97 -29.56 -28.66
CA THR A 457 -25.60 -30.49 -29.62
C THR A 457 -27.04 -30.08 -29.83
#